data_02f5849605accb76372efd48a81b0cac
#
_entry.id   02f5849605accb76372efd48a81b0cac
#
_cell.length_a   1.000
_cell.length_b   1.000
_cell.length_c   1.000
_cell.angle_alpha   90.00
_cell.angle_beta   90.00
_cell.angle_gamma   90.00
#
_symmetry.space_group_name_H-M   'P 1'
#
loop_
_entity.id
_entity.type
_entity.pdbx_description
1 polymer ?
#
loop_
_entity_poly.entity_id
_entity_poly.type
_entity_poly.pdbx_seq_one_letter_code
_entity_poly.pdbx_strand_id
1 'polypeptide(L)'
;LVAKDPAIRTVGDLKGKKFGVYNRNSLDFILERAVAKSKYQVDLDKEATIQEGAGPLMWALMDQGQLDGTEAFNSVAPAMIATGKYRVLAKVSDLVTQLGLPETPYLFYAFNGAWVKAHPQNTRAFVDAYHDVIDLLRTNDQFWIDRGAEMKMPPEVAAGFRKEARGDFLRSFSPTAEADIKKVFETLLPIAGPGVFGLTEIPDGILTLDYQ
;
A
#
# COMPACT_ATOMS: atom_id res chain seq x y z
N LEU A 1 -0.84 8.65 2.01
CA LEU A 1 -1.30 9.47 3.14
C LEU A 1 -1.82 10.82 2.64
N VAL A 2 -2.90 11.29 3.19
CA VAL A 2 -3.50 12.58 2.85
C VAL A 2 -3.72 13.43 4.09
N ALA A 3 -3.56 14.75 3.95
CA ALA A 3 -3.81 15.73 5.00
C ALA A 3 -4.54 16.96 4.45
N LYS A 4 -5.23 17.68 5.33
CA LYS A 4 -5.94 18.92 5.01
C LYS A 4 -5.11 20.14 5.38
N ASP A 5 -4.54 20.15 6.59
CA ASP A 5 -3.73 21.24 7.12
C ASP A 5 -2.39 21.33 6.36
N PRO A 6 -2.07 22.47 5.72
CA PRO A 6 -0.79 22.66 5.03
C PRO A 6 0.43 22.66 5.97
N ALA A 7 0.23 22.80 7.27
CA ALA A 7 1.30 22.72 8.27
C ALA A 7 1.80 21.28 8.48
N ILE A 8 0.98 20.26 8.18
CA ILE A 8 1.38 18.85 8.26
C ILE A 8 2.11 18.50 6.97
N ARG A 9 3.43 18.46 6.96
CA ARG A 9 4.26 18.25 5.77
C ARG A 9 4.94 16.91 5.72
N THR A 10 5.08 16.25 6.86
CA THR A 10 5.78 14.98 7.04
C THR A 10 5.00 14.09 8.01
N VAL A 11 5.34 12.81 8.06
CA VAL A 11 4.78 11.91 9.07
C VAL A 11 5.19 12.32 10.51
N GLY A 12 6.28 13.05 10.67
CA GLY A 12 6.68 13.60 11.97
C GLY A 12 5.73 14.68 12.50
N ASP A 13 5.08 15.42 11.60
CA ASP A 13 4.12 16.47 11.98
C ASP A 13 2.78 15.89 12.48
N LEU A 14 2.62 14.56 12.41
CA LEU A 14 1.47 13.87 13.01
C LEU A 14 1.56 13.78 14.55
N LYS A 15 2.67 14.18 15.15
CA LYS A 15 2.79 14.31 16.61
C LYS A 15 1.70 15.25 17.17
N GLY A 16 0.94 14.75 18.13
CA GLY A 16 -0.18 15.46 18.74
C GLY A 16 -1.43 15.57 17.87
N LYS A 17 -1.44 14.95 16.69
CA LYS A 17 -2.54 14.98 15.74
C LYS A 17 -3.43 13.74 15.83
N LYS A 18 -4.63 13.84 15.25
CA LYS A 18 -5.56 12.73 15.09
C LYS A 18 -5.41 12.16 13.69
N PHE A 19 -4.96 10.91 13.61
CA PHE A 19 -4.64 10.27 12.33
C PHE A 19 -5.44 8.98 12.12
N GLY A 20 -6.06 8.86 10.95
CA GLY A 20 -6.85 7.71 10.56
C GLY A 20 -6.01 6.67 9.84
N VAL A 21 -6.11 5.40 10.26
CA VAL A 21 -5.43 4.26 9.64
C VAL A 21 -6.43 3.15 9.35
N TYR A 22 -6.12 2.30 8.37
CA TYR A 22 -6.96 1.13 8.09
C TYR A 22 -6.96 0.18 9.29
N ASN A 23 -5.79 -0.21 9.76
CA ASN A 23 -5.58 -0.86 11.06
C ASN A 23 -4.12 -0.67 11.51
N ARG A 24 -3.88 -0.79 12.81
CA ARG A 24 -2.54 -0.56 13.41
C ARG A 24 -1.48 -1.59 12.98
N ASN A 25 -1.90 -2.72 12.44
CA ASN A 25 -1.02 -3.80 11.99
C ASN A 25 -0.85 -3.82 10.47
N SER A 26 -1.42 -2.82 9.75
CA SER A 26 -1.18 -2.69 8.32
C SER A 26 0.29 -2.37 8.04
N LEU A 27 0.79 -2.87 6.93
CA LEU A 27 2.16 -2.58 6.50
C LEU A 27 2.38 -1.07 6.32
N ASP A 28 1.36 -0.37 5.81
CA ASP A 28 1.41 1.08 5.60
C ASP A 28 1.67 1.81 6.91
N PHE A 29 0.89 1.53 7.97
CA PHE A 29 1.08 2.16 9.27
C PHE A 29 2.40 1.74 9.94
N ILE A 30 2.88 0.52 9.73
CA ILE A 30 4.19 0.09 10.21
C ILE A 30 5.31 0.92 9.55
N LEU A 31 5.23 1.17 8.25
CA LEU A 31 6.17 2.03 7.53
C LEU A 31 6.11 3.49 8.02
N GLU A 32 4.91 4.01 8.28
CA GLU A 32 4.73 5.34 8.84
C GLU A 32 5.38 5.47 10.21
N ARG A 33 5.16 4.50 11.11
CA ARG A 33 5.82 4.45 12.44
C ARG A 33 7.33 4.38 12.31
N ALA A 34 7.81 3.56 11.36
CA ALA A 34 9.24 3.40 11.10
C ALA A 34 9.89 4.73 10.69
N VAL A 35 9.30 5.42 9.74
CA VAL A 35 9.80 6.73 9.27
C VAL A 35 9.67 7.78 10.37
N ALA A 36 8.50 7.89 11.03
CA ALA A 36 8.30 8.84 12.12
C ALA A 36 9.35 8.67 13.22
N LYS A 37 9.63 7.43 13.61
CA LYS A 37 10.62 7.12 14.64
C LYS A 37 12.04 7.40 14.19
N SER A 38 12.43 6.90 13.00
CA SER A 38 13.83 6.96 12.56
C SER A 38 14.26 8.35 12.10
N LYS A 39 13.38 9.10 11.42
CA LYS A 39 13.72 10.41 10.84
C LYS A 39 13.34 11.59 11.72
N TYR A 40 12.24 11.47 12.48
CA TYR A 40 11.67 12.59 13.23
C TYR A 40 11.67 12.38 14.76
N GLN A 41 12.11 11.22 15.24
CA GLN A 41 12.12 10.86 16.67
C GLN A 41 10.72 10.88 17.30
N VAL A 42 9.67 10.65 16.50
CA VAL A 42 8.26 10.62 16.93
C VAL A 42 7.77 9.19 17.03
N ASP A 43 7.19 8.85 18.16
CA ASP A 43 6.51 7.57 18.43
C ASP A 43 5.00 7.76 18.18
N LEU A 44 4.53 7.44 16.97
CA LEU A 44 3.13 7.67 16.59
C LEU A 44 2.13 6.92 17.48
N ASP A 45 2.50 5.75 18.01
CA ASP A 45 1.61 5.00 18.92
C ASP A 45 1.35 5.72 20.24
N LYS A 46 2.30 6.55 20.68
CA LYS A 46 2.22 7.29 21.95
C LYS A 46 1.91 8.76 21.78
N GLU A 47 2.38 9.35 20.66
CA GLU A 47 2.40 10.78 20.47
C GLU A 47 1.35 11.27 19.47
N ALA A 48 0.58 10.37 18.83
CA ALA A 48 -0.58 10.69 17.99
C ALA A 48 -1.83 9.98 18.50
N THR A 49 -3.01 10.50 18.15
CA THR A 49 -4.27 9.81 18.38
C THR A 49 -4.64 9.02 17.14
N ILE A 50 -4.52 7.70 17.18
CA ILE A 50 -4.77 6.83 16.04
C ILE A 50 -6.21 6.31 16.08
N GLN A 51 -6.95 6.55 14.99
CA GLN A 51 -8.29 6.06 14.75
C GLN A 51 -8.25 4.99 13.66
N GLU A 52 -8.76 3.79 13.97
CA GLU A 52 -8.85 2.70 12.98
C GLU A 52 -10.20 2.68 12.29
N GLY A 53 -10.21 2.34 10.98
CA GLY A 53 -11.43 2.17 10.24
C GLY A 53 -11.25 2.12 8.71
N ALA A 54 -12.35 1.78 8.04
CA ALA A 54 -12.38 1.70 6.58
C ALA A 54 -12.32 3.10 5.91
N GLY A 55 -11.79 3.17 4.71
CA GLY A 55 -11.56 4.41 3.96
C GLY A 55 -12.75 5.38 3.91
N PRO A 56 -13.99 4.94 3.61
CA PRO A 56 -15.15 5.83 3.60
C PRO A 56 -15.43 6.49 4.95
N LEU A 57 -15.24 5.76 6.06
CA LEU A 57 -15.37 6.32 7.41
C LEU A 57 -14.27 7.36 7.68
N MET A 58 -13.02 7.04 7.33
CA MET A 58 -11.90 7.95 7.50
C MET A 58 -12.12 9.25 6.73
N TRP A 59 -12.60 9.17 5.49
CA TRP A 59 -12.94 10.37 4.72
C TRP A 59 -14.04 11.20 5.40
N ALA A 60 -15.12 10.57 5.87
CA ALA A 60 -16.18 11.28 6.58
C ALA A 60 -15.67 12.01 7.83
N LEU A 61 -14.79 11.37 8.60
CA LEU A 61 -14.15 11.98 9.77
C LEU A 61 -13.22 13.14 9.41
N MET A 62 -12.51 13.05 8.27
CA MET A 62 -11.71 14.14 7.73
C MET A 62 -12.58 15.35 7.33
N ASP A 63 -13.71 15.12 6.64
CA ASP A 63 -14.65 16.19 6.25
C ASP A 63 -15.25 16.89 7.47
N GLN A 64 -15.52 16.14 8.55
CA GLN A 64 -16.04 16.65 9.84
C GLN A 64 -14.96 17.34 10.69
N GLY A 65 -13.70 17.34 10.27
CA GLY A 65 -12.58 17.89 11.05
C GLY A 65 -12.24 17.09 12.31
N GLN A 66 -12.64 15.83 12.37
CA GLN A 66 -12.33 14.92 13.48
C GLN A 66 -10.97 14.24 13.33
N LEU A 67 -10.40 14.25 12.12
CA LEU A 67 -9.04 13.81 11.81
C LEU A 67 -8.26 14.92 11.11
N ASP A 68 -6.97 14.96 11.39
CA ASP A 68 -5.99 15.87 10.77
C ASP A 68 -5.37 15.30 9.49
N GLY A 69 -5.30 13.96 9.41
CA GLY A 69 -4.81 13.21 8.26
C GLY A 69 -5.30 11.77 8.29
N THR A 70 -5.16 11.06 7.18
CA THR A 70 -5.54 9.64 7.09
C THR A 70 -4.78 8.91 5.99
N GLU A 71 -4.65 7.59 6.14
CA GLU A 71 -4.38 6.69 5.02
C GLU A 71 -5.54 6.74 4.03
N ALA A 72 -5.23 6.71 2.74
CA ALA A 72 -6.22 6.65 1.69
C ALA A 72 -5.71 5.75 0.55
N PHE A 73 -6.49 4.73 0.22
CA PHE A 73 -6.11 3.73 -0.77
C PHE A 73 -6.71 4.04 -2.15
N ASN A 74 -6.01 3.64 -3.17
CA ASN A 74 -6.42 3.53 -4.57
C ASN A 74 -7.54 4.50 -5.02
N SER A 75 -8.81 4.08 -4.98
CA SER A 75 -9.93 4.89 -5.46
C SER A 75 -10.33 6.03 -4.50
N VAL A 76 -10.04 5.91 -3.22
CA VAL A 76 -10.38 6.92 -2.20
C VAL A 76 -9.45 8.12 -2.28
N ALA A 77 -8.15 7.90 -2.42
CA ALA A 77 -7.17 8.98 -2.48
C ALA A 77 -7.40 9.94 -3.67
N PRO A 78 -7.55 9.48 -4.93
CA PRO A 78 -7.89 10.35 -6.04
C PRO A 78 -9.20 11.14 -5.84
N ALA A 79 -10.22 10.50 -5.26
CA ALA A 79 -11.48 11.14 -4.97
C ALA A 79 -11.34 12.28 -3.93
N MET A 80 -10.59 12.04 -2.85
CA MET A 80 -10.29 13.07 -1.85
C MET A 80 -9.52 14.24 -2.47
N ILE A 81 -8.47 13.96 -3.23
CA ILE A 81 -7.63 14.98 -3.88
C ILE A 81 -8.44 15.81 -4.89
N ALA A 82 -9.33 15.17 -5.68
CA ALA A 82 -10.19 15.86 -6.65
C ALA A 82 -11.12 16.89 -6.01
N THR A 83 -11.43 16.77 -4.70
CA THR A 83 -12.20 17.80 -3.99
C THR A 83 -11.45 19.12 -3.81
N GLY A 84 -10.14 19.15 -4.00
CA GLY A 84 -9.28 20.30 -3.72
C GLY A 84 -9.09 20.63 -2.23
N LYS A 85 -9.72 19.87 -1.31
CA LYS A 85 -9.64 20.09 0.14
C LYS A 85 -8.42 19.39 0.77
N TYR A 86 -7.92 18.38 0.11
CA TYR A 86 -6.88 17.49 0.62
C TYR A 86 -5.68 17.46 -0.31
N ARG A 87 -4.54 17.15 0.23
CA ARG A 87 -3.30 16.95 -0.51
C ARG A 87 -2.61 15.66 -0.09
N VAL A 88 -1.80 15.13 -0.97
CA VAL A 88 -0.92 14.01 -0.63
C VAL A 88 0.14 14.51 0.34
N LEU A 89 0.26 13.84 1.47
CA LEU A 89 1.31 14.06 2.47
C LEU A 89 2.55 13.22 2.12
N ALA A 90 2.36 11.94 1.87
CA ALA A 90 3.39 11.01 1.43
C ALA A 90 2.75 9.84 0.68
N LYS A 91 3.49 9.22 -0.22
CA LYS A 91 3.17 7.91 -0.78
C LYS A 91 3.90 6.83 0.03
N VAL A 92 3.37 5.61 0.04
CA VAL A 92 4.03 4.48 0.71
C VAL A 92 5.42 4.22 0.12
N SER A 93 5.59 4.34 -1.20
CA SER A 93 6.89 4.27 -1.88
C SER A 93 7.91 5.30 -1.37
N ASP A 94 7.43 6.51 -1.02
CA ASP A 94 8.30 7.54 -0.45
C ASP A 94 8.80 7.12 0.94
N LEU A 95 7.95 6.45 1.74
CA LEU A 95 8.32 5.95 3.07
C LEU A 95 9.36 4.83 2.98
N VAL A 96 9.18 3.92 2.02
CA VAL A 96 10.15 2.85 1.72
C VAL A 96 11.52 3.44 1.37
N THR A 97 11.53 4.42 0.46
CA THR A 97 12.73 5.14 0.05
C THR A 97 13.41 5.86 1.22
N GLN A 98 12.62 6.52 2.07
CA GLN A 98 13.14 7.23 3.25
C GLN A 98 13.82 6.29 4.26
N LEU A 99 13.39 5.02 4.33
CA LEU A 99 14.00 3.99 5.16
C LEU A 99 15.25 3.34 4.52
N GLY A 100 15.55 3.67 3.26
CA GLY A 100 16.63 3.03 2.50
C GLY A 100 16.33 1.56 2.20
N LEU A 101 15.04 1.20 2.15
CA LEU A 101 14.58 -0.14 1.84
C LEU A 101 14.46 -0.33 0.32
N PRO A 102 14.66 -1.55 -0.18
CA PRO A 102 14.39 -1.87 -1.57
C PRO A 102 12.88 -1.76 -1.85
N GLU A 103 12.55 -1.36 -3.06
CA GLU A 103 11.18 -1.39 -3.55
C GLU A 103 10.79 -2.85 -3.80
N THR A 104 9.75 -3.30 -3.09
CA THR A 104 9.26 -4.68 -3.16
C THR A 104 7.75 -4.71 -3.37
N PRO A 105 7.20 -5.76 -4.00
CA PRO A 105 5.75 -5.94 -4.00
C PRO A 105 5.23 -6.20 -2.58
N TYR A 106 4.03 -5.72 -2.29
CA TYR A 106 3.36 -5.88 -0.99
C TYR A 106 2.22 -6.89 -1.02
N LEU A 107 1.71 -7.19 -2.20
CA LEU A 107 0.62 -8.14 -2.40
C LEU A 107 1.08 -9.24 -3.33
N PHE A 108 0.68 -10.46 -3.02
CA PHE A 108 1.09 -11.67 -3.71
C PHE A 108 -0.10 -12.59 -3.93
N TYR A 109 -0.09 -13.33 -5.01
CA TYR A 109 -0.86 -14.54 -5.10
C TYR A 109 -0.06 -15.68 -4.44
N ALA A 110 -0.68 -16.34 -3.48
CA ALA A 110 -0.08 -17.46 -2.77
C ALA A 110 -0.82 -18.75 -3.10
N PHE A 111 -0.07 -19.81 -3.32
CA PHE A 111 -0.60 -21.13 -3.62
C PHE A 111 -0.07 -22.16 -2.62
N ASN A 112 -0.87 -23.18 -2.35
CA ASN A 112 -0.38 -24.32 -1.60
C ASN A 112 0.69 -25.06 -2.44
N GLY A 113 1.89 -25.23 -1.89
CA GLY A 113 3.02 -25.80 -2.63
C GLY A 113 2.79 -27.25 -3.08
N ALA A 114 2.07 -28.07 -2.30
CA ALA A 114 1.71 -29.43 -2.71
C ALA A 114 0.72 -29.43 -3.89
N TRP A 115 -0.22 -28.46 -3.89
CA TRP A 115 -1.16 -28.28 -5.00
C TRP A 115 -0.44 -27.84 -6.29
N VAL A 116 0.50 -26.89 -6.20
CA VAL A 116 1.30 -26.44 -7.34
C VAL A 116 2.06 -27.61 -7.98
N LYS A 117 2.71 -28.44 -7.16
CA LYS A 117 3.43 -29.63 -7.63
C LYS A 117 2.52 -30.64 -8.32
N ALA A 118 1.29 -30.81 -7.83
CA ALA A 118 0.30 -31.72 -8.42
C ALA A 118 -0.37 -31.13 -9.67
N HIS A 119 -0.40 -29.79 -9.82
CA HIS A 119 -1.15 -29.10 -10.89
C HIS A 119 -0.31 -28.01 -11.58
N PRO A 120 0.89 -28.33 -12.12
CA PRO A 120 1.78 -27.32 -12.70
C PRO A 120 1.18 -26.59 -13.90
N GLN A 121 0.35 -27.28 -14.70
CA GLN A 121 -0.33 -26.68 -15.87
C GLN A 121 -1.37 -25.64 -15.43
N ASN A 122 -2.13 -25.91 -14.37
CA ASN A 122 -3.12 -24.97 -13.85
C ASN A 122 -2.45 -23.74 -13.23
N THR A 123 -1.32 -23.93 -12.56
CA THR A 123 -0.51 -22.84 -12.02
C THR A 123 -0.01 -21.95 -13.14
N ARG A 124 0.53 -22.52 -14.22
CA ARG A 124 0.97 -21.77 -15.39
C ARG A 124 -0.18 -21.00 -16.04
N ALA A 125 -1.31 -21.68 -16.29
CA ALA A 125 -2.49 -21.03 -16.88
C ALA A 125 -2.99 -19.84 -16.04
N PHE A 126 -2.91 -19.93 -14.71
CA PHE A 126 -3.25 -18.78 -13.84
C PHE A 126 -2.25 -17.63 -14.04
N VAL A 127 -0.96 -17.91 -14.06
CA VAL A 127 0.08 -16.87 -14.23
C VAL A 127 -0.01 -16.23 -15.61
N ASP A 128 -0.25 -17.02 -16.66
CA ASP A 128 -0.47 -16.52 -18.02
C ASP A 128 -1.68 -15.58 -18.08
N ALA A 129 -2.81 -15.98 -17.48
CA ALA A 129 -3.99 -15.13 -17.40
C ALA A 129 -3.74 -13.84 -16.58
N TYR A 130 -2.93 -13.93 -15.52
CA TYR A 130 -2.51 -12.76 -14.76
C TYR A 130 -1.66 -11.80 -15.61
N HIS A 131 -0.74 -12.33 -16.41
CA HIS A 131 0.06 -11.53 -17.34
C HIS A 131 -0.80 -10.83 -18.39
N ASP A 132 -1.79 -11.52 -18.96
CA ASP A 132 -2.74 -10.94 -19.91
C ASP A 132 -3.53 -9.77 -19.27
N VAL A 133 -3.96 -9.93 -18.01
CA VAL A 133 -4.64 -8.85 -17.27
C VAL A 133 -3.70 -7.66 -17.04
N ILE A 134 -2.45 -7.90 -16.68
CA ILE A 134 -1.47 -6.80 -16.51
C ILE A 134 -1.26 -6.04 -17.82
N ASP A 135 -1.11 -6.76 -18.93
CA ASP A 135 -0.94 -6.14 -20.23
C ASP A 135 -2.17 -5.32 -20.63
N LEU A 136 -3.39 -5.83 -20.33
CA LEU A 136 -4.63 -5.08 -20.50
C LEU A 136 -4.64 -3.79 -19.66
N LEU A 137 -4.32 -3.89 -18.36
CA LEU A 137 -4.29 -2.74 -17.46
C LEU A 137 -3.28 -1.68 -17.88
N ARG A 138 -2.16 -2.09 -18.46
CA ARG A 138 -1.09 -1.19 -18.91
C ARG A 138 -1.39 -0.49 -20.22
N THR A 139 -2.07 -1.16 -21.14
CA THR A 139 -2.22 -0.72 -22.53
C THR A 139 -3.61 -0.26 -22.92
N ASN A 140 -4.65 -0.70 -22.23
CA ASN A 140 -6.05 -0.44 -22.59
C ASN A 140 -6.66 0.68 -21.78
N ASP A 141 -6.68 1.89 -22.32
CA ASP A 141 -7.32 3.05 -21.68
C ASP A 141 -8.83 2.91 -21.55
N GLN A 142 -9.46 2.25 -22.55
CA GLN A 142 -10.91 2.06 -22.54
C GLN A 142 -11.36 1.22 -21.34
N PHE A 143 -10.61 0.17 -20.99
CA PHE A 143 -10.88 -0.63 -19.79
C PHE A 143 -11.01 0.24 -18.53
N TRP A 144 -10.10 1.20 -18.34
CA TRP A 144 -10.13 2.08 -17.17
C TRP A 144 -11.31 3.06 -17.20
N ILE A 145 -11.71 3.54 -18.39
CA ILE A 145 -12.87 4.41 -18.57
C ILE A 145 -14.14 3.64 -18.22
N ASP A 146 -14.31 2.45 -18.78
CA ASP A 146 -15.47 1.60 -18.55
C ASP A 146 -15.58 1.21 -17.07
N ARG A 147 -14.46 0.83 -16.46
CA ARG A 147 -14.42 0.50 -15.03
C ARG A 147 -14.71 1.69 -14.13
N GLY A 148 -14.23 2.87 -14.48
CA GLY A 148 -14.58 4.11 -13.79
C GLY A 148 -16.07 4.40 -13.85
N ALA A 149 -16.67 4.22 -15.02
CA ALA A 149 -18.13 4.40 -15.22
C ALA A 149 -18.96 3.38 -14.41
N GLU A 150 -18.58 2.10 -14.42
CA GLU A 150 -19.21 1.06 -13.60
C GLU A 150 -19.16 1.38 -12.10
N MET A 151 -18.03 1.89 -11.63
CA MET A 151 -17.83 2.32 -10.25
C MET A 151 -18.45 3.68 -9.94
N LYS A 152 -19.11 4.32 -10.92
CA LYS A 152 -19.70 5.66 -10.81
C LYS A 152 -18.70 6.72 -10.35
N MET A 153 -17.46 6.59 -10.78
CA MET A 153 -16.40 7.58 -10.49
C MET A 153 -16.57 8.79 -11.42
N PRO A 154 -16.42 10.01 -10.89
CA PRO A 154 -16.22 11.18 -11.74
C PRO A 154 -15.02 10.98 -12.67
N PRO A 155 -15.04 11.49 -13.92
CA PRO A 155 -13.98 11.25 -14.90
C PRO A 155 -12.57 11.63 -14.41
N GLU A 156 -12.45 12.72 -13.67
CA GLU A 156 -11.17 13.18 -13.08
C GLU A 156 -10.67 12.22 -11.99
N VAL A 157 -11.56 11.62 -11.21
CA VAL A 157 -11.21 10.61 -10.20
C VAL A 157 -10.76 9.33 -10.87
N ALA A 158 -11.47 8.88 -11.92
CA ALA A 158 -11.10 7.70 -12.70
C ALA A 158 -9.74 7.89 -13.39
N ALA A 159 -9.48 9.08 -13.93
CA ALA A 159 -8.18 9.41 -14.53
C ALA A 159 -7.04 9.42 -13.50
N GLY A 160 -7.27 9.96 -12.31
CA GLY A 160 -6.32 9.93 -11.19
C GLY A 160 -6.04 8.51 -10.72
N PHE A 161 -7.08 7.70 -10.54
CA PHE A 161 -6.96 6.29 -10.16
C PHE A 161 -6.16 5.49 -11.20
N ARG A 162 -6.47 5.64 -12.49
CA ARG A 162 -5.72 5.01 -13.58
C ARG A 162 -4.24 5.36 -13.54
N LYS A 163 -3.92 6.65 -13.35
CA LYS A 163 -2.54 7.13 -13.31
C LYS A 163 -1.74 6.49 -12.17
N GLU A 164 -2.33 6.38 -11.00
CA GLU A 164 -1.64 5.81 -9.83
C GLU A 164 -1.57 4.28 -9.93
N ALA A 165 -2.66 3.60 -10.28
CA ALA A 165 -2.75 2.14 -10.23
C ALA A 165 -2.05 1.42 -11.41
N ARG A 166 -1.88 2.07 -12.57
CA ARG A 166 -1.34 1.42 -13.77
C ARG A 166 0.08 0.86 -13.58
N GLY A 167 0.88 1.48 -12.72
CA GLY A 167 2.26 1.06 -12.42
C GLY A 167 2.38 0.05 -11.28
N ASP A 168 1.32 -0.18 -10.52
CA ASP A 168 1.37 -0.96 -9.28
C ASP A 168 1.44 -2.49 -9.52
N PHE A 169 1.07 -2.94 -10.73
CA PHE A 169 1.02 -4.36 -11.05
C PHE A 169 2.33 -4.83 -11.68
N LEU A 170 3.03 -5.72 -11.00
CA LEU A 170 4.27 -6.31 -11.49
C LEU A 170 3.98 -7.54 -12.34
N ARG A 171 4.62 -7.61 -13.52
CA ARG A 171 4.53 -8.79 -14.38
C ARG A 171 5.41 -9.94 -13.88
N SER A 172 6.54 -9.60 -13.27
CA SER A 172 7.52 -10.58 -12.79
C SER A 172 8.27 -10.04 -11.58
N PHE A 173 8.85 -10.93 -10.81
CA PHE A 173 9.77 -10.58 -9.73
C PHE A 173 11.19 -10.45 -10.27
N SER A 174 11.99 -9.58 -9.62
CA SER A 174 13.42 -9.57 -9.85
C SER A 174 14.08 -10.81 -9.24
N PRO A 175 15.27 -11.24 -9.71
CA PRO A 175 16.02 -12.32 -9.07
C PRO A 175 16.35 -12.05 -7.60
N THR A 176 16.37 -10.80 -7.15
CA THR A 176 16.65 -10.38 -5.79
C THR A 176 15.39 -10.27 -4.91
N ALA A 177 14.19 -10.46 -5.47
CA ALA A 177 12.95 -10.15 -4.78
C ALA A 177 12.79 -10.84 -3.42
N GLU A 178 13.23 -12.11 -3.27
CA GLU A 178 13.18 -12.81 -2.00
C GLU A 178 14.10 -12.17 -0.96
N ALA A 179 15.33 -11.83 -1.35
CA ALA A 179 16.29 -11.16 -0.46
C ALA A 179 15.81 -9.76 -0.08
N ASP A 180 15.21 -9.03 -1.02
CA ASP A 180 14.66 -7.70 -0.80
C ASP A 180 13.47 -7.74 0.17
N ILE A 181 12.57 -8.71 0.03
CA ILE A 181 11.44 -8.93 0.95
C ILE A 181 11.95 -9.28 2.36
N LYS A 182 12.94 -10.17 2.47
CA LYS A 182 13.57 -10.50 3.75
C LYS A 182 14.15 -9.27 4.43
N LYS A 183 14.86 -8.44 3.70
CA LYS A 183 15.43 -7.18 4.22
C LYS A 183 14.36 -6.22 4.73
N VAL A 184 13.25 -6.06 3.98
CA VAL A 184 12.10 -5.25 4.43
C VAL A 184 11.52 -5.82 5.71
N PHE A 185 11.26 -7.13 5.75
CA PHE A 185 10.71 -7.81 6.91
C PHE A 185 11.60 -7.64 8.16
N GLU A 186 12.89 -7.94 8.05
CA GLU A 186 13.86 -7.80 9.14
C GLU A 186 13.94 -6.37 9.69
N THR A 187 13.84 -5.37 8.80
CA THR A 187 13.85 -3.96 9.21
C THR A 187 12.58 -3.57 9.95
N LEU A 188 11.42 -4.07 9.54
CA LEU A 188 10.13 -3.69 10.09
C LEU A 188 9.72 -4.53 11.31
N LEU A 189 10.24 -5.75 11.45
CA LEU A 189 9.89 -6.66 12.55
C LEU A 189 10.07 -6.04 13.95
N PRO A 190 11.18 -5.36 14.28
CA PRO A 190 11.36 -4.73 15.59
C PRO A 190 10.38 -3.58 15.88
N ILE A 191 9.83 -2.98 14.83
CA ILE A 191 8.89 -1.85 14.90
C ILE A 191 7.46 -2.36 15.04
N ALA A 192 7.10 -3.34 14.23
CA ALA A 192 5.77 -3.98 14.25
C ALA A 192 5.56 -4.84 15.49
N GLY A 193 6.61 -5.54 15.90
CA GLY A 193 6.56 -6.58 16.92
C GLY A 193 6.25 -7.97 16.34
N PRO A 194 6.73 -9.04 16.99
CA PRO A 194 6.65 -10.40 16.44
C PRO A 194 5.21 -10.93 16.31
N GLY A 195 4.28 -10.42 17.11
CA GLY A 195 2.88 -10.83 17.07
C GLY A 195 2.12 -10.32 15.84
N VAL A 196 2.61 -9.28 15.17
CA VAL A 196 1.94 -8.68 14.02
C VAL A 196 2.11 -9.55 12.77
N PHE A 197 3.33 -9.99 12.50
CA PHE A 197 3.62 -10.81 11.33
C PHE A 197 3.35 -12.31 11.53
N GLY A 198 3.20 -12.76 12.78
CA GLY A 198 3.07 -14.18 13.10
C GLY A 198 4.30 -15.04 12.77
N LEU A 199 5.39 -14.40 12.34
CA LEU A 199 6.66 -15.00 11.95
C LEU A 199 7.79 -14.19 12.58
N THR A 200 8.91 -14.87 12.84
CA THR A 200 10.16 -14.24 13.28
C THR A 200 11.18 -14.11 12.16
N GLU A 201 10.97 -14.84 11.07
CA GLU A 201 11.79 -14.82 9.86
C GLU A 201 10.95 -15.21 8.65
N ILE A 202 11.36 -14.80 7.47
CA ILE A 202 10.78 -15.24 6.20
C ILE A 202 11.46 -16.56 5.79
N PRO A 203 10.70 -17.67 5.63
CA PRO A 203 11.28 -18.94 5.20
C PRO A 203 11.92 -18.86 3.81
N ASP A 204 13.00 -19.62 3.60
CA ASP A 204 13.60 -19.76 2.28
C ASP A 204 12.63 -20.44 1.29
N GLY A 205 12.69 -20.00 0.04
CA GLY A 205 11.87 -20.56 -1.03
C GLY A 205 10.38 -20.19 -0.94
N ILE A 206 10.04 -19.12 -0.22
CA ILE A 206 8.67 -18.61 -0.18
C ILE A 206 8.21 -18.04 -1.52
N LEU A 207 9.16 -17.55 -2.34
CA LEU A 207 8.92 -17.13 -3.71
C LEU A 207 9.43 -18.18 -4.69
N THR A 208 8.72 -18.35 -5.79
CA THR A 208 9.20 -19.11 -6.93
C THR A 208 9.19 -18.26 -8.19
N LEU A 209 10.24 -18.39 -8.98
CA LEU A 209 10.37 -17.75 -10.30
C LEU A 209 10.03 -18.73 -11.44
N ASP A 210 9.64 -19.97 -11.13
CA ASP A 210 9.48 -21.05 -12.10
C ASP A 210 8.34 -20.83 -13.09
N TYR A 211 7.39 -19.96 -12.76
CA TYR A 211 6.17 -19.71 -13.53
C TYR A 211 6.10 -18.32 -14.17
N GLN A 212 7.16 -17.55 -14.08
CA GLN A 212 7.22 -16.19 -14.67
C GLN A 212 7.39 -16.19 -16.19
#